data_e7d91700abe71c37f1e9e9feee4b0e18
#
_entry.id   e7d91700abe71c37f1e9e9feee4b0e18
#
_cell.length_a   1.000
_cell.length_b   1.000
_cell.length_c   1.000
_cell.angle_alpha   90.00
_cell.angle_beta   90.00
_cell.angle_gamma   90.00
#
_symmetry.space_group_name_H-M   'P 1'
#
loop_
_entity.id
_entity.type
_entity.pdbx_description
1 polymer ?
#
loop_
_entity_poly.entity_id
_entity_poly.type
_entity_poly.pdbx_seq_one_letter_code
_entity_poly.pdbx_strand_id
1 'polypeptide(L)'
;MSDGYFDTRYAHDPRRRRVWQHITRHLQKWMPADADVLELGAGYCDFSNNVVARSRVAMDLRPEFAAFAEPGVRTEVGDCSDLTRFADASFDVVFASNLLEHLDLSANTALVAQVRRVLRPNGRLVLVQPNYRLRPREYFDDYTHVTVFSDRSLADFITAQGMRVEHVEGRFLPFTMKSRLSFGHVLVPLYLRLPYRPLAGQMLVVASNG
;
A
#
# COMPACT_ATOMS: atom_id res chain seq x y z
N MET A 1 4.92 -6.36 -15.07
CA MET A 1 3.57 -5.98 -15.58
C MET A 1 3.70 -5.56 -17.03
N SER A 2 2.75 -5.94 -17.92
CA SER A 2 2.78 -5.54 -19.33
C SER A 2 2.44 -4.05 -19.49
N ASP A 3 2.98 -3.40 -20.54
CA ASP A 3 2.74 -1.97 -20.85
C ASP A 3 1.25 -1.58 -20.94
N GLY A 4 0.38 -2.50 -21.34
CA GLY A 4 -1.07 -2.25 -21.44
C GLY A 4 -1.88 -2.29 -20.15
N TYR A 5 -1.30 -2.67 -19.01
CA TYR A 5 -2.03 -2.76 -17.74
C TYR A 5 -2.55 -1.39 -17.26
N PHE A 6 -1.70 -0.38 -17.32
CA PHE A 6 -2.04 0.96 -16.86
C PHE A 6 -3.08 1.63 -17.77
N ASP A 7 -3.04 1.35 -19.05
CA ASP A 7 -4.01 1.92 -20.01
C ASP A 7 -5.42 1.35 -19.79
N THR A 8 -5.53 0.11 -19.37
CA THR A 8 -6.81 -0.60 -19.24
C THR A 8 -7.36 -0.65 -17.81
N ARG A 9 -6.49 -0.79 -16.81
CA ARG A 9 -6.91 -1.05 -15.41
C ARG A 9 -6.62 0.11 -14.46
N TYR A 10 -5.57 0.87 -14.72
CA TYR A 10 -5.06 1.86 -13.78
C TYR A 10 -5.01 3.27 -14.39
N ALA A 11 -6.12 3.70 -15.04
CA ALA A 11 -6.22 5.06 -15.59
C ALA A 11 -6.16 6.13 -14.48
N HIS A 12 -5.39 7.20 -14.70
CA HIS A 12 -5.29 8.33 -13.80
C HIS A 12 -6.64 9.02 -13.62
N ASP A 13 -7.07 9.18 -12.37
CA ASP A 13 -8.25 9.96 -12.00
C ASP A 13 -7.84 11.00 -10.93
N PRO A 14 -7.85 12.31 -11.26
CA PRO A 14 -7.47 13.37 -10.32
C PRO A 14 -8.27 13.38 -9.00
N ARG A 15 -9.47 12.78 -9.00
CA ARG A 15 -10.31 12.68 -7.79
C ARG A 15 -9.70 11.73 -6.75
N ARG A 16 -8.87 10.79 -7.18
CA ARG A 16 -8.15 9.84 -6.30
C ARG A 16 -7.33 10.57 -5.25
N ARG A 17 -6.66 11.66 -5.62
CA ARG A 17 -5.85 12.46 -4.70
C ARG A 17 -6.62 12.88 -3.45
N ARG A 18 -7.87 13.35 -3.60
CA ARG A 18 -8.72 13.75 -2.45
C ARG A 18 -9.12 12.55 -1.60
N VAL A 19 -9.42 11.42 -2.22
CA VAL A 19 -9.73 10.18 -1.51
C VAL A 19 -8.51 9.74 -0.69
N TRP A 20 -7.33 9.71 -1.31
CA TRP A 20 -6.08 9.33 -0.65
C TRP A 20 -5.66 10.29 0.45
N GLN A 21 -5.96 11.58 0.35
CA GLN A 21 -5.75 12.53 1.43
C GLN A 21 -6.47 12.10 2.73
N HIS A 22 -7.69 11.60 2.63
CA HIS A 22 -8.43 11.11 3.78
C HIS A 22 -7.91 9.75 4.27
N ILE A 23 -7.56 8.84 3.34
CA ILE A 23 -6.98 7.54 3.68
C ILE A 23 -5.65 7.74 4.40
N THR A 24 -4.74 8.51 3.84
CA THR A 24 -3.42 8.77 4.42
C THR A 24 -3.53 9.42 5.80
N ARG A 25 -4.44 10.39 5.96
CA ARG A 25 -4.73 10.98 7.30
C ARG A 25 -5.21 9.93 8.31
N HIS A 26 -6.01 8.95 7.89
CA HIS A 26 -6.44 7.85 8.76
C HIS A 26 -5.28 6.91 9.11
N LEU A 27 -4.38 6.65 8.15
CA LEU A 27 -3.20 5.81 8.34
C LEU A 27 -2.09 6.50 9.16
N GLN A 28 -2.11 7.85 9.27
CA GLN A 28 -1.08 8.64 9.96
C GLN A 28 -0.86 8.20 11.41
N LYS A 29 -1.85 7.63 12.07
CA LYS A 29 -1.73 7.08 13.44
C LYS A 29 -0.67 5.96 13.58
N TRP A 30 -0.31 5.33 12.46
CA TRP A 30 0.72 4.29 12.39
C TRP A 30 2.09 4.83 11.95
N MET A 31 2.17 6.11 11.60
CA MET A 31 3.32 6.75 10.97
C MET A 31 3.64 8.05 11.71
N PRO A 32 4.74 8.10 12.51
CA PRO A 32 5.17 9.36 13.13
C PRO A 32 5.38 10.47 12.09
N ALA A 33 5.06 11.71 12.45
CA ALA A 33 5.21 12.85 11.53
C ALA A 33 6.67 13.17 11.17
N ASP A 34 7.60 12.70 11.97
CA ASP A 34 9.05 12.80 11.77
C ASP A 34 9.68 11.51 11.21
N ALA A 35 8.86 10.59 10.71
CA ALA A 35 9.32 9.32 10.14
C ALA A 35 10.01 9.50 8.79
N ASP A 36 10.97 8.63 8.49
CA ASP A 36 11.45 8.37 7.14
C ASP A 36 10.57 7.28 6.51
N VAL A 37 9.88 7.62 5.43
CA VAL A 37 8.85 6.77 4.81
C VAL A 37 9.26 6.33 3.42
N LEU A 38 9.11 5.02 3.13
CA LEU A 38 9.27 4.42 1.81
C LEU A 38 7.91 3.87 1.34
N GLU A 39 7.42 4.30 0.19
CA GLU A 39 6.29 3.72 -0.52
C GLU A 39 6.78 2.80 -1.63
N LEU A 40 6.29 1.55 -1.65
CA LEU A 40 6.55 0.55 -2.67
C LEU A 40 5.34 0.37 -3.58
N GLY A 41 5.57 0.39 -4.90
CA GLY A 41 4.49 0.37 -5.89
C GLY A 41 3.68 1.67 -5.88
N ALA A 42 4.38 2.81 -5.96
CA ALA A 42 3.80 4.13 -5.71
C ALA A 42 2.75 4.57 -6.75
N GLY A 43 2.79 4.03 -7.97
CA GLY A 43 1.83 4.31 -9.02
C GLY A 43 1.68 5.81 -9.32
N TYR A 44 0.61 6.43 -8.85
CA TYR A 44 0.37 7.88 -9.00
C TYR A 44 0.84 8.70 -7.79
N CYS A 45 1.68 8.16 -6.92
CA CYS A 45 2.20 8.80 -5.71
C CYS A 45 1.10 9.35 -4.77
N ASP A 46 -0.11 8.78 -4.84
CA ASP A 46 -1.25 9.27 -4.07
C ASP A 46 -0.99 9.25 -2.55
N PHE A 47 -0.27 8.25 -2.05
CA PHE A 47 0.09 8.17 -0.64
C PHE A 47 1.27 9.10 -0.32
N SER A 48 2.39 9.00 -1.05
CA SER A 48 3.60 9.80 -0.79
C SER A 48 3.36 11.30 -0.87
N ASN A 49 2.44 11.75 -1.74
CA ASN A 49 2.07 13.16 -1.84
C ASN A 49 1.27 13.67 -0.63
N ASN A 50 0.66 12.77 0.17
CA ASN A 50 -0.26 13.15 1.24
C ASN A 50 0.24 12.79 2.65
N VAL A 51 1.23 11.90 2.79
CA VAL A 51 1.75 11.53 4.11
C VAL A 51 2.58 12.66 4.71
N VAL A 52 2.37 12.90 6.02
CA VAL A 52 3.21 13.81 6.81
C VAL A 52 4.40 13.00 7.33
N ALA A 53 5.60 13.37 6.91
CA ALA A 53 6.83 12.65 7.23
C ALA A 53 8.05 13.58 7.12
N ARG A 54 9.15 13.22 7.76
CA ARG A 54 10.45 13.91 7.63
C ARG A 54 11.01 13.77 6.22
N SER A 55 11.01 12.52 5.71
CA SER A 55 11.39 12.23 4.34
C SER A 55 10.40 11.26 3.69
N ARG A 56 10.22 11.41 2.39
CA ARG A 56 9.30 10.61 1.58
C ARG A 56 10.03 10.09 0.37
N VAL A 57 10.11 8.77 0.26
CA VAL A 57 10.66 8.08 -0.91
C VAL A 57 9.54 7.26 -1.52
N ALA A 58 9.28 7.47 -2.80
CA ALA A 58 8.33 6.71 -3.60
C ALA A 58 9.09 5.86 -4.61
N MET A 59 8.79 4.56 -4.66
CA MET A 59 9.42 3.62 -5.57
C MET A 59 8.39 2.91 -6.43
N ASP A 60 8.66 2.83 -7.73
CA ASP A 60 7.84 2.07 -8.68
C ASP A 60 8.73 1.48 -9.78
N LEU A 61 8.25 0.41 -10.42
CA LEU A 61 8.94 -0.23 -11.54
C LEU A 61 8.95 0.66 -12.79
N ARG A 62 7.94 1.52 -12.95
CA ARG A 62 7.72 2.33 -14.14
C ARG A 62 8.23 3.76 -13.95
N PRO A 63 9.14 4.24 -14.82
CA PRO A 63 9.73 5.57 -14.65
C PRO A 63 8.69 6.72 -14.76
N GLU A 64 7.57 6.51 -15.45
CA GLU A 64 6.52 7.53 -15.67
C GLU A 64 5.83 7.96 -14.36
N PHE A 65 5.87 7.12 -13.32
CA PHE A 65 5.28 7.45 -12.02
C PHE A 65 5.88 8.73 -11.41
N ALA A 66 7.15 9.02 -11.71
CA ALA A 66 7.85 10.18 -11.17
C ALA A 66 7.20 11.52 -11.56
N ALA A 67 6.47 11.56 -12.68
CA ALA A 67 5.72 12.74 -13.10
C ALA A 67 4.54 13.10 -12.18
N PHE A 68 4.11 12.17 -11.31
CA PHE A 68 3.02 12.37 -10.36
C PHE A 68 3.51 12.75 -8.96
N ALA A 69 4.82 12.67 -8.71
CA ALA A 69 5.40 13.02 -7.42
C ALA A 69 5.41 14.54 -7.22
N GLU A 70 4.94 15.00 -6.05
CA GLU A 70 5.01 16.41 -5.67
C GLU A 70 6.40 16.80 -5.14
N PRO A 71 6.71 18.11 -5.13
CA PRO A 71 7.95 18.60 -4.54
C PRO A 71 8.18 18.05 -3.12
N GLY A 72 9.40 17.56 -2.85
CA GLY A 72 9.76 16.94 -1.57
C GLY A 72 9.49 15.43 -1.49
N VAL A 73 8.97 14.79 -2.54
CA VAL A 73 8.97 13.33 -2.67
C VAL A 73 10.15 12.93 -3.55
N ARG A 74 11.07 12.13 -3.01
CA ARG A 74 12.15 11.51 -3.78
C ARG A 74 11.60 10.30 -4.51
N THR A 75 11.87 10.19 -5.80
CA THR A 75 11.42 9.07 -6.64
C THR A 75 12.57 8.13 -6.97
N GLU A 76 12.30 6.82 -6.90
CA GLU A 76 13.24 5.76 -7.24
C GLU A 76 12.60 4.77 -8.21
N VAL A 77 13.20 4.59 -9.38
CA VAL A 77 12.73 3.61 -10.37
C VAL A 77 13.41 2.27 -10.10
N GLY A 78 12.61 1.21 -9.92
CA GLY A 78 13.16 -0.12 -9.70
C GLY A 78 12.15 -1.15 -9.20
N ASP A 79 12.60 -2.39 -9.15
CA ASP A 79 11.82 -3.50 -8.62
C ASP A 79 11.73 -3.42 -7.09
N CYS A 80 10.52 -3.49 -6.54
CA CYS A 80 10.28 -3.45 -5.10
C CYS A 80 10.86 -4.68 -4.36
N SER A 81 11.18 -5.76 -5.05
CA SER A 81 11.88 -6.92 -4.47
C SER A 81 13.38 -6.70 -4.31
N ASP A 82 13.95 -5.65 -4.91
CA ASP A 82 15.36 -5.25 -4.77
C ASP A 82 15.47 -3.86 -4.12
N LEU A 83 15.67 -3.84 -2.82
CA LEU A 83 15.90 -2.61 -2.05
C LEU A 83 17.38 -2.38 -1.71
N THR A 84 18.32 -3.03 -2.41
CA THR A 84 19.77 -2.95 -2.12
C THR A 84 20.35 -1.54 -2.19
N ARG A 85 19.70 -0.64 -2.95
CA ARG A 85 20.01 0.79 -3.03
C ARG A 85 19.80 1.56 -1.72
N PHE A 86 19.03 1.00 -0.79
CA PHE A 86 18.76 1.58 0.51
C PHE A 86 19.61 0.89 1.58
N ALA A 87 20.17 1.68 2.49
CA ALA A 87 20.93 1.17 3.62
C ALA A 87 20.03 0.40 4.60
N ASP A 88 20.64 -0.48 5.39
CA ASP A 88 19.98 -1.14 6.49
C ASP A 88 19.45 -0.12 7.50
N ALA A 89 18.30 -0.41 8.10
CA ALA A 89 17.70 0.43 9.13
C ALA A 89 17.57 1.92 8.73
N SER A 90 17.16 2.19 7.48
CA SER A 90 17.08 3.57 6.95
C SER A 90 15.68 4.16 7.01
N PHE A 91 14.62 3.35 7.20
CA PHE A 91 13.24 3.80 7.23
C PHE A 91 12.53 3.45 8.55
N ASP A 92 11.65 4.34 8.97
CA ASP A 92 10.75 4.12 10.10
C ASP A 92 9.47 3.41 9.65
N VAL A 93 9.05 3.67 8.39
CA VAL A 93 7.83 3.09 7.82
C VAL A 93 8.08 2.68 6.37
N VAL A 94 7.64 1.47 6.02
CA VAL A 94 7.45 1.03 4.64
C VAL A 94 5.95 0.85 4.41
N PHE A 95 5.43 1.45 3.36
CA PHE A 95 4.04 1.38 2.94
C PHE A 95 3.91 0.69 1.59
N ALA A 96 2.91 -0.17 1.43
CA ALA A 96 2.52 -0.69 0.12
C ALA A 96 1.00 -0.85 0.03
N SER A 97 0.46 -0.53 -1.14
CA SER A 97 -0.97 -0.68 -1.43
C SER A 97 -1.20 -1.37 -2.75
N ASN A 98 -1.99 -2.45 -2.74
CA ASN A 98 -2.32 -3.25 -3.93
C ASN A 98 -1.04 -3.63 -4.72
N LEU A 99 -0.10 -4.26 -4.02
CA LEU A 99 1.20 -4.67 -4.58
C LEU A 99 1.40 -6.18 -4.46
N LEU A 100 1.17 -6.76 -3.28
CA LEU A 100 1.54 -8.14 -2.98
C LEU A 100 0.77 -9.17 -3.81
N GLU A 101 -0.45 -8.87 -4.20
CA GLU A 101 -1.28 -9.73 -5.06
C GLU A 101 -0.72 -9.91 -6.47
N HIS A 102 0.12 -8.97 -6.92
CA HIS A 102 0.78 -9.01 -8.22
C HIS A 102 2.12 -9.74 -8.22
N LEU A 103 2.62 -10.10 -7.06
CA LEU A 103 3.87 -10.82 -6.85
C LEU A 103 3.58 -12.29 -6.52
N ASP A 104 4.36 -13.22 -7.05
CA ASP A 104 4.28 -14.60 -6.59
C ASP A 104 4.79 -14.74 -5.14
N LEU A 105 4.58 -15.91 -4.53
CA LEU A 105 4.94 -16.13 -3.13
C LEU A 105 6.45 -15.99 -2.88
N SER A 106 7.29 -16.37 -3.84
CA SER A 106 8.75 -16.24 -3.75
C SER A 106 9.17 -14.77 -3.74
N ALA A 107 8.62 -13.98 -4.67
CA ALA A 107 8.87 -12.53 -4.74
C ALA A 107 8.34 -11.80 -3.50
N ASN A 108 7.16 -12.19 -2.99
CA ASN A 108 6.63 -11.66 -1.73
C ASN A 108 7.55 -11.98 -0.53
N THR A 109 8.12 -13.18 -0.47
CA THR A 109 9.08 -13.57 0.56
C THR A 109 10.36 -12.73 0.48
N ALA A 110 10.92 -12.57 -0.71
CA ALA A 110 12.08 -11.73 -0.94
C ALA A 110 11.81 -10.26 -0.58
N LEU A 111 10.64 -9.72 -0.98
CA LEU A 111 10.20 -8.37 -0.65
C LEU A 111 10.17 -8.15 0.86
N VAL A 112 9.52 -9.04 1.62
CA VAL A 112 9.41 -8.86 3.09
C VAL A 112 10.78 -8.97 3.76
N ALA A 113 11.68 -9.84 3.28
CA ALA A 113 13.05 -9.91 3.77
C ALA A 113 13.80 -8.58 3.56
N GLN A 114 13.68 -7.96 2.38
CA GLN A 114 14.26 -6.65 2.09
C GLN A 114 13.62 -5.54 2.93
N VAL A 115 12.30 -5.56 3.09
CA VAL A 115 11.56 -4.59 3.95
C VAL A 115 12.09 -4.67 5.39
N ARG A 116 12.26 -5.87 5.94
CA ARG A 116 12.81 -6.04 7.28
C ARG A 116 14.24 -5.48 7.41
N ARG A 117 15.06 -5.64 6.39
CA ARG A 117 16.43 -5.11 6.36
C ARG A 117 16.44 -3.59 6.39
N VAL A 118 15.61 -2.94 5.56
CA VAL A 118 15.61 -1.48 5.45
C VAL A 118 14.84 -0.79 6.57
N LEU A 119 13.93 -1.48 7.26
CA LEU A 119 13.25 -0.96 8.44
C LEU A 119 14.18 -0.89 9.65
N ARG A 120 14.10 0.21 10.39
CA ARG A 120 14.70 0.34 11.72
C ARG A 120 14.08 -0.68 12.69
N PRO A 121 14.76 -0.99 13.82
CA PRO A 121 14.12 -1.71 14.92
C PRO A 121 12.82 -0.99 15.33
N ASN A 122 11.74 -1.76 15.50
CA ASN A 122 10.37 -1.26 15.73
C ASN A 122 9.77 -0.41 14.58
N GLY A 123 10.45 -0.31 13.44
CA GLY A 123 9.87 0.28 12.21
C GLY A 123 8.67 -0.54 11.72
N ARG A 124 7.76 0.08 11.00
CA ARG A 124 6.48 -0.53 10.61
C ARG A 124 6.36 -0.79 9.13
N LEU A 125 5.83 -1.95 8.80
CA LEU A 125 5.26 -2.26 7.49
C LEU A 125 3.75 -2.04 7.56
N VAL A 126 3.24 -1.17 6.68
CA VAL A 126 1.80 -0.85 6.59
C VAL A 126 1.29 -1.28 5.22
N LEU A 127 0.39 -2.25 5.19
CA LEU A 127 -0.12 -2.87 3.98
C LEU A 127 -1.62 -2.60 3.82
N VAL A 128 -2.01 -2.09 2.66
CA VAL A 128 -3.42 -2.03 2.21
C VAL A 128 -3.57 -2.94 1.01
N GLN A 129 -4.29 -4.06 1.16
CA GLN A 129 -4.35 -5.11 0.15
C GLN A 129 -5.79 -5.59 -0.11
N PRO A 130 -6.11 -6.14 -1.29
CA PRO A 130 -7.37 -6.80 -1.54
C PRO A 130 -7.58 -7.96 -0.56
N ASN A 131 -8.77 -8.06 0.03
CA ASN A 131 -9.15 -9.18 0.87
C ASN A 131 -10.02 -10.16 0.10
N TYR A 132 -9.43 -11.28 -0.34
CA TYR A 132 -10.11 -12.31 -1.10
C TYR A 132 -11.41 -12.81 -0.42
N ARG A 133 -11.42 -12.94 0.92
CA ARG A 133 -12.60 -13.39 1.67
C ARG A 133 -13.84 -12.51 1.49
N LEU A 134 -13.64 -11.25 1.15
CA LEU A 134 -14.74 -10.29 1.00
C LEU A 134 -15.19 -10.14 -0.45
N ARG A 135 -14.29 -10.38 -1.41
CA ARG A 135 -14.53 -10.16 -2.84
C ARG A 135 -13.92 -11.25 -3.73
N PRO A 136 -14.27 -12.54 -3.51
CA PRO A 136 -13.65 -13.65 -4.24
C PRO A 136 -13.97 -13.63 -5.75
N ARG A 137 -15.13 -13.09 -6.13
CA ARG A 137 -15.53 -13.03 -7.54
C ARG A 137 -14.78 -11.95 -8.29
N GLU A 138 -14.65 -10.78 -7.68
CA GLU A 138 -14.01 -9.60 -8.28
C GLU A 138 -12.49 -9.65 -8.21
N TYR A 139 -11.93 -10.55 -7.38
CA TYR A 139 -10.47 -10.61 -7.16
C TYR A 139 -9.68 -10.89 -8.44
N PHE A 140 -10.17 -11.81 -9.27
CA PHE A 140 -9.56 -12.20 -10.54
C PHE A 140 -10.14 -11.45 -11.76
N ASP A 141 -10.96 -10.42 -11.55
CA ASP A 141 -11.27 -9.47 -12.61
C ASP A 141 -10.02 -8.69 -13.05
N ASP A 142 -8.99 -8.67 -12.20
CA ASP A 142 -7.64 -8.25 -12.56
C ASP A 142 -6.78 -9.48 -12.86
N TYR A 143 -6.44 -9.66 -14.15
CA TYR A 143 -5.68 -10.81 -14.63
C TYR A 143 -4.23 -10.87 -14.13
N THR A 144 -3.73 -9.81 -13.51
CA THR A 144 -2.38 -9.72 -12.97
C THR A 144 -2.28 -10.16 -11.51
N HIS A 145 -3.41 -10.50 -10.86
CA HIS A 145 -3.41 -11.07 -9.52
C HIS A 145 -2.95 -12.55 -9.58
N VAL A 146 -1.79 -12.83 -9.02
CA VAL A 146 -1.18 -14.17 -9.00
C VAL A 146 -1.14 -14.78 -7.61
N THR A 147 -1.15 -13.96 -6.55
CA THR A 147 -1.18 -14.43 -5.16
C THR A 147 -2.46 -14.02 -4.46
N VAL A 148 -3.07 -14.97 -3.76
CA VAL A 148 -4.33 -14.76 -3.05
C VAL A 148 -4.07 -14.58 -1.56
N PHE A 149 -4.43 -13.40 -1.04
CA PHE A 149 -4.40 -13.14 0.39
C PHE A 149 -5.79 -12.84 0.97
N SER A 150 -6.02 -13.35 2.15
CA SER A 150 -7.06 -12.90 3.07
C SER A 150 -6.42 -12.13 4.23
N ASP A 151 -7.23 -11.42 5.02
CA ASP A 151 -6.78 -10.78 6.26
C ASP A 151 -6.06 -11.76 7.21
N ARG A 152 -6.46 -13.03 7.22
CA ARG A 152 -5.82 -14.08 8.03
C ARG A 152 -4.53 -14.56 7.41
N SER A 153 -4.58 -15.00 6.14
CA SER A 153 -3.39 -15.57 5.50
C SER A 153 -2.28 -14.54 5.28
N LEU A 154 -2.61 -13.25 5.09
CA LEU A 154 -1.61 -12.21 5.04
C LEU A 154 -0.95 -11.99 6.40
N ALA A 155 -1.72 -11.96 7.48
CA ALA A 155 -1.18 -11.85 8.84
C ALA A 155 -0.28 -13.04 9.20
N ASP A 156 -0.71 -14.27 8.86
CA ASP A 156 0.08 -15.50 9.06
C ASP A 156 1.37 -15.46 8.24
N PHE A 157 1.30 -15.04 6.95
CA PHE A 157 2.46 -14.90 6.08
C PHE A 157 3.47 -13.91 6.65
N ILE A 158 3.04 -12.70 7.02
CA ILE A 158 3.91 -11.66 7.59
C ILE A 158 4.55 -12.13 8.90
N THR A 159 3.79 -12.85 9.75
CA THR A 159 4.32 -13.45 10.98
C THR A 159 5.36 -14.51 10.67
N ALA A 160 5.11 -15.39 9.70
CA ALA A 160 6.05 -16.43 9.26
C ALA A 160 7.35 -15.85 8.68
N GLN A 161 7.30 -14.62 8.11
CA GLN A 161 8.48 -13.88 7.69
C GLN A 161 9.23 -13.18 8.85
N GLY A 162 8.81 -13.40 10.11
CA GLY A 162 9.49 -12.90 11.30
C GLY A 162 9.18 -11.46 11.67
N MET A 163 8.06 -10.90 11.21
CA MET A 163 7.54 -9.61 11.67
C MET A 163 6.43 -9.82 12.71
N ARG A 164 6.26 -8.86 13.61
CA ARG A 164 5.19 -8.88 14.60
C ARG A 164 3.98 -8.11 14.10
N VAL A 165 2.89 -8.82 13.80
CA VAL A 165 1.62 -8.19 13.40
C VAL A 165 1.01 -7.45 14.60
N GLU A 166 0.82 -6.13 14.46
CA GLU A 166 0.28 -5.25 15.51
C GLU A 166 -1.22 -4.97 15.29
N HIS A 167 -1.66 -4.94 14.03
CA HIS A 167 -3.04 -4.61 13.69
C HIS A 167 -3.49 -5.30 12.42
N VAL A 168 -4.71 -5.83 12.45
CA VAL A 168 -5.38 -6.39 11.28
C VAL A 168 -6.81 -5.84 11.21
N GLU A 169 -7.13 -5.19 10.12
CA GLU A 169 -8.47 -4.71 9.84
C GLU A 169 -8.96 -5.30 8.50
N GLY A 170 -9.70 -6.41 8.58
CA GLY A 170 -10.14 -7.17 7.41
C GLY A 170 -11.15 -6.44 6.52
N ARG A 171 -11.80 -5.36 7.03
CA ARG A 171 -12.80 -4.55 6.31
C ARG A 171 -12.37 -3.09 6.31
N PHE A 172 -11.30 -2.77 5.58
CA PHE A 172 -10.71 -1.43 5.62
C PHE A 172 -11.30 -0.48 4.58
N LEU A 173 -11.20 -0.78 3.28
CA LEU A 173 -11.68 0.07 2.19
C LEU A 173 -12.58 -0.73 1.23
N PRO A 174 -13.43 -0.06 0.42
CA PRO A 174 -14.08 -0.70 -0.71
C PRO A 174 -13.06 -1.32 -1.68
N PHE A 175 -13.43 -2.41 -2.35
CA PHE A 175 -12.55 -3.07 -3.33
C PHE A 175 -12.14 -2.13 -4.46
N THR A 176 -13.05 -1.32 -4.93
CA THR A 176 -12.77 -0.26 -5.90
C THR A 176 -13.17 1.10 -5.34
N MET A 177 -12.30 2.09 -5.51
CA MET A 177 -12.59 3.47 -5.15
C MET A 177 -13.14 4.28 -6.34
N LYS A 178 -13.44 3.62 -7.47
CA LYS A 178 -14.09 4.24 -8.61
C LYS A 178 -15.54 4.56 -8.25
N SER A 179 -15.80 5.74 -7.70
CA SER A 179 -17.16 6.21 -7.43
C SER A 179 -17.71 6.92 -8.67
N ARG A 180 -18.92 6.55 -9.08
CA ARG A 180 -19.69 7.31 -10.08
C ARG A 180 -20.22 8.64 -9.52
N LEU A 181 -20.19 8.81 -8.20
CA LEU A 181 -20.68 10.00 -7.53
C LEU A 181 -19.57 11.03 -7.40
N SER A 182 -19.81 12.24 -7.90
CA SER A 182 -18.86 13.38 -7.80
C SER A 182 -18.47 13.74 -6.36
N PHE A 183 -19.28 13.35 -5.39
CA PHE A 183 -19.10 13.61 -3.95
C PHE A 183 -18.49 12.44 -3.17
N GLY A 184 -18.02 11.39 -3.85
CA GLY A 184 -17.51 10.17 -3.19
C GLY A 184 -16.39 10.45 -2.17
N HIS A 185 -15.54 11.44 -2.42
CA HIS A 185 -14.45 11.82 -1.51
C HIS A 185 -14.95 12.40 -0.16
N VAL A 186 -16.11 13.06 -0.13
CA VAL A 186 -16.68 13.63 1.11
C VAL A 186 -17.14 12.54 2.07
N LEU A 187 -17.52 11.37 1.56
CA LEU A 187 -18.00 10.24 2.36
C LEU A 187 -16.86 9.41 2.95
N VAL A 188 -15.63 9.53 2.43
CA VAL A 188 -14.48 8.73 2.89
C VAL A 188 -14.20 8.92 4.38
N PRO A 189 -14.14 10.14 4.96
CA PRO A 189 -13.92 10.31 6.39
C PRO A 189 -14.99 9.67 7.26
N LEU A 190 -16.26 9.75 6.83
CA LEU A 190 -17.38 9.11 7.52
C LEU A 190 -17.26 7.59 7.43
N TYR A 191 -17.00 7.06 6.24
CA TYR A 191 -16.80 5.64 6.01
C TYR A 191 -15.68 5.06 6.89
N LEU A 192 -14.54 5.75 6.98
CA LEU A 192 -13.40 5.33 7.79
C LEU A 192 -13.68 5.35 9.31
N ARG A 193 -14.73 6.06 9.76
CA ARG A 193 -15.15 6.09 11.18
C ARG A 193 -16.19 5.02 11.52
N LEU A 194 -16.78 4.35 10.51
CA LEU A 194 -17.79 3.33 10.78
C LEU A 194 -17.16 2.13 11.49
N PRO A 195 -17.78 1.59 12.54
CA PRO A 195 -17.32 0.38 13.22
C PRO A 195 -17.47 -0.87 12.32
N TYR A 196 -18.44 -0.87 11.44
CA TYR A 196 -18.63 -1.86 10.38
C TYR A 196 -18.68 -1.13 9.04
N ARG A 197 -17.75 -1.47 8.13
CA ARG A 197 -17.65 -0.82 6.81
C ARG A 197 -18.32 -1.68 5.74
N PRO A 198 -19.49 -1.27 5.25
CA PRO A 198 -20.19 -1.97 4.17
C PRO A 198 -19.34 -1.92 2.88
N LEU A 199 -19.54 -2.90 1.99
CA LEU A 199 -18.85 -2.97 0.70
C LEU A 199 -17.32 -3.03 0.78
N ALA A 200 -16.75 -3.21 1.97
CA ALA A 200 -15.30 -3.38 2.10
C ALA A 200 -14.81 -4.56 1.27
N GLY A 201 -13.67 -4.39 0.64
CA GLY A 201 -13.01 -5.40 -0.18
C GLY A 201 -11.50 -5.38 0.00
N GLN A 202 -10.99 -4.38 0.72
CA GLN A 202 -9.57 -4.29 1.07
C GLN A 202 -9.38 -4.42 2.58
N MET A 203 -8.21 -4.89 2.98
CA MET A 203 -7.75 -5.01 4.36
C MET A 203 -6.61 -4.06 4.63
N LEU A 204 -6.40 -3.76 5.91
CA LEU A 204 -5.22 -3.09 6.45
C LEU A 204 -4.50 -4.06 7.38
N VAL A 205 -3.21 -4.25 7.16
CA VAL A 205 -2.32 -4.99 8.05
C VAL A 205 -1.15 -4.09 8.43
N VAL A 206 -0.86 -4.00 9.72
CA VAL A 206 0.31 -3.28 10.25
C VAL A 206 1.16 -4.25 11.04
N ALA A 207 2.44 -4.29 10.72
CA ALA A 207 3.41 -5.14 11.41
C ALA A 207 4.67 -4.35 11.74
N SER A 208 5.33 -4.71 12.84
CA SER A 208 6.61 -4.12 13.24
C SER A 208 7.77 -5.07 13.01
N ASN A 209 8.92 -4.47 12.70
CA ASN A 209 10.20 -5.14 12.68
C ASN A 209 10.72 -5.24 14.12
N GLY A 210 10.61 -6.43 14.70
CA GLY A 210 10.98 -6.69 16.09
C GLY A 210 12.45 -6.54 16.37
#